data_b21aa62605f494922ab18a85979863fd
#
_entry.id   b21aa62605f494922ab18a85979863fd
#
_cell.length_a   1.000
_cell.length_b   1.000
_cell.length_c   1.000
_cell.angle_alpha   90.00
_cell.angle_beta   90.00
_cell.angle_gamma   90.00
#
_symmetry.space_group_name_H-M   'P 1'
#
loop_
_entity.id
_entity.type
_entity.pdbx_description
1 polymer ?
#
loop_
_entity_poly.entity_id
_entity_poly.type
_entity_poly.pdbx_seq_one_letter_code
_entity_poly.pdbx_strand_id
1 'polypeptide(L)'
;MRALDNGEVCIFVGGTGNPFFTTDSCAALRALETSCDVILMAKNGVDGVYTADPKTDKSAKLIKTITYHEILDKKLKVMDATAAGLLEDSNIQIRVFEMKPENFLKVITGDSMGTLITK
;
A
#
# COMPACT_ATOMS: atom_id res chain seq x y z
N MET A 1 11.17 18.09 0.63
CA MET A 1 11.32 17.94 2.10
C MET A 1 10.92 19.19 2.88
N ARG A 2 11.37 20.37 2.48
CA ARG A 2 11.04 21.63 3.18
C ARG A 2 9.53 21.84 3.40
N ALA A 3 8.70 21.60 2.35
CA ALA A 3 7.25 21.74 2.46
C ALA A 3 6.64 20.80 3.50
N LEU A 4 7.05 19.52 3.49
CA LEU A 4 6.58 18.54 4.48
C LEU A 4 7.03 18.89 5.90
N ASP A 5 8.28 19.36 6.07
CA ASP A 5 8.81 19.78 7.36
C ASP A 5 8.04 20.99 7.91
N ASN A 6 7.46 21.81 7.04
CA ASN A 6 6.59 22.94 7.41
C ASN A 6 5.11 22.55 7.60
N GLY A 7 4.78 21.25 7.56
CA GLY A 7 3.40 20.78 7.74
C GLY A 7 2.51 20.94 6.52
N GLU A 8 3.08 21.11 5.34
CA GLU A 8 2.33 21.25 4.11
C GLU A 8 1.97 19.87 3.53
N VAL A 9 0.90 19.81 2.75
CA VAL A 9 0.51 18.63 2.00
C VAL A 9 1.13 18.70 0.61
N CYS A 10 1.86 17.66 0.21
CA CYS A 10 2.52 17.57 -1.09
C CYS A 10 1.79 16.60 -2.00
N ILE A 11 1.60 16.98 -3.27
CA ILE A 11 1.02 16.13 -4.31
C ILE A 11 2.13 15.75 -5.29
N PHE A 12 2.42 14.45 -5.40
CA PHE A 12 3.41 13.92 -6.32
C PHE A 12 2.71 13.45 -7.60
N VAL A 13 3.10 14.00 -8.74
CA VAL A 13 2.53 13.66 -10.06
C VAL A 13 3.61 13.18 -11.00
N GLY A 14 3.25 12.43 -12.03
CA GLY A 14 4.17 12.00 -13.09
C GLY A 14 4.94 10.72 -12.80
N GLY A 15 4.63 10.02 -11.72
CA GLY A 15 5.28 8.74 -11.39
C GLY A 15 6.76 8.89 -11.04
N THR A 16 7.57 7.86 -11.33
CA THR A 16 9.03 7.88 -11.09
C THR A 16 9.79 8.64 -12.17
N GLY A 17 9.19 8.83 -13.33
CA GLY A 17 9.87 9.33 -14.53
C GLY A 17 10.72 8.28 -15.23
N ASN A 18 10.78 7.05 -14.74
CA ASN A 18 11.53 5.96 -15.32
C ASN A 18 10.59 4.94 -16.00
N PRO A 19 10.96 4.44 -17.20
CA PRO A 19 10.16 3.40 -17.84
C PRO A 19 10.16 2.10 -17.01
N PHE A 20 9.12 1.29 -17.17
CA PHE A 20 8.93 0.00 -16.48
C PHE A 20 8.66 0.06 -14.98
N PHE A 21 8.63 1.23 -14.38
CA PHE A 21 8.24 1.40 -12.97
C PHE A 21 6.77 1.78 -12.87
N THR A 22 6.08 1.19 -11.89
CA THR A 22 4.65 1.40 -11.67
C THR A 22 4.38 2.52 -10.68
N THR A 23 3.11 2.87 -10.52
CA THR A 23 2.63 3.78 -9.48
C THR A 23 2.93 3.25 -8.07
N ASP A 24 2.87 1.92 -7.88
CA ASP A 24 3.21 1.29 -6.59
C ASP A 24 4.68 1.54 -6.23
N SER A 25 5.59 1.37 -7.19
CA SER A 25 7.02 1.69 -7.00
C SER A 25 7.22 3.16 -6.69
N CYS A 26 6.49 4.05 -7.36
CA CYS A 26 6.55 5.49 -7.09
C CYS A 26 6.12 5.80 -5.66
N ALA A 27 5.00 5.22 -5.20
CA ALA A 27 4.52 5.41 -3.84
C ALA A 27 5.55 4.93 -2.80
N ALA A 28 6.14 3.75 -3.03
CA ALA A 28 7.18 3.20 -2.16
C ALA A 28 8.40 4.12 -2.09
N LEU A 29 8.91 4.59 -3.24
CA LEU A 29 10.06 5.51 -3.30
C LEU A 29 9.79 6.82 -2.58
N ARG A 30 8.64 7.45 -2.82
CA ARG A 30 8.28 8.72 -2.18
C ARG A 30 8.12 8.55 -0.67
N ALA A 31 7.53 7.46 -0.23
CA ALA A 31 7.39 7.17 1.19
C ALA A 31 8.77 7.00 1.88
N LEU A 32 9.69 6.29 1.25
CA LEU A 32 11.06 6.12 1.75
C LEU A 32 11.82 7.46 1.79
N GLU A 33 11.79 8.22 0.69
CA GLU A 33 12.48 9.52 0.59
C GLU A 33 11.97 10.55 1.61
N THR A 34 10.67 10.50 1.92
CA THR A 34 10.03 11.44 2.83
C THR A 34 9.88 10.90 4.26
N SER A 35 10.44 9.73 4.54
CA SER A 35 10.41 9.09 5.86
C SER A 35 8.99 8.95 6.43
N CYS A 36 8.06 8.51 5.59
CA CYS A 36 6.69 8.24 6.02
C CYS A 36 6.63 7.01 6.94
N ASP A 37 5.67 6.99 7.84
CA ASP A 37 5.40 5.83 8.70
C ASP A 37 4.46 4.82 8.03
N VAL A 38 3.54 5.31 7.20
CA VAL A 38 2.50 4.48 6.60
C VAL A 38 2.14 4.97 5.19
N ILE A 39 1.81 4.01 4.33
CA ILE A 39 1.18 4.25 3.02
C ILE A 39 -0.29 3.82 3.14
N LEU A 40 -1.20 4.70 2.79
CA LEU A 40 -2.62 4.39 2.68
C LEU A 40 -2.93 4.02 1.24
N MET A 41 -3.15 2.74 0.97
CA MET A 41 -3.37 2.21 -0.36
C MET A 41 -4.85 1.91 -0.59
N ALA A 42 -5.53 2.83 -1.25
CA ALA A 42 -6.94 2.66 -1.60
C ALA A 42 -7.07 1.89 -2.91
N LYS A 43 -7.77 0.76 -2.87
CA LYS A 43 -8.01 -0.11 -4.02
C LYS A 43 -9.44 0.04 -4.54
N ASN A 44 -9.58 0.06 -5.85
CA ASN A 44 -10.90 0.13 -6.49
C ASN A 44 -11.51 -1.27 -6.58
N GLY A 45 -12.70 -1.44 -6.00
CA GLY A 45 -13.49 -2.68 -6.11
C GLY A 45 -13.00 -3.85 -5.25
N VAL A 46 -12.05 -3.62 -4.34
CA VAL A 46 -11.59 -4.64 -3.39
C VAL A 46 -11.24 -3.99 -2.05
N ASP A 47 -11.55 -4.66 -0.96
CA ASP A 47 -11.43 -4.10 0.39
C ASP A 47 -10.15 -4.48 1.14
N GLY A 48 -9.26 -5.24 0.50
CA GLY A 48 -7.99 -5.65 1.10
C GLY A 48 -7.30 -6.72 0.26
N VAL A 49 -6.39 -7.45 0.90
CA VAL A 49 -5.64 -8.56 0.30
C VAL A 49 -6.34 -9.87 0.64
N TYR A 50 -6.51 -10.72 -0.37
CA TYR A 50 -7.16 -12.02 -0.23
C TYR A 50 -6.17 -13.15 -0.50
N THR A 51 -6.49 -14.34 0.01
CA THR A 51 -5.69 -15.56 -0.22
C THR A 51 -5.69 -16.01 -1.67
N ALA A 52 -6.71 -15.60 -2.44
CA ALA A 52 -6.87 -15.81 -3.87
C ALA A 52 -7.77 -14.72 -4.43
N ASP A 53 -8.00 -14.66 -5.73
CA ASP A 53 -8.91 -13.69 -6.34
C ASP A 53 -10.37 -13.97 -5.89
N PRO A 54 -10.99 -13.09 -5.09
CA PRO A 54 -12.35 -13.33 -4.59
C PRO A 54 -13.41 -13.32 -5.70
N LYS A 55 -13.10 -12.80 -6.89
CA LYS A 55 -14.01 -12.80 -8.03
C LYS A 55 -14.11 -14.16 -8.69
N THR A 56 -13.05 -14.96 -8.65
CA THR A 56 -12.95 -16.27 -9.30
C THR A 56 -12.93 -17.43 -8.32
N ASP A 57 -12.58 -17.20 -7.07
CA ASP A 57 -12.46 -18.23 -6.03
C ASP A 57 -13.30 -17.86 -4.82
N LYS A 58 -14.42 -18.56 -4.63
CA LYS A 58 -15.33 -18.34 -3.51
C LYS A 58 -14.73 -18.72 -2.14
N SER A 59 -13.65 -19.51 -2.12
CA SER A 59 -12.93 -19.86 -0.89
C SER A 59 -11.92 -18.82 -0.46
N ALA A 60 -11.70 -17.77 -1.27
CA ALA A 60 -10.78 -16.69 -0.95
C ALA A 60 -11.20 -15.96 0.33
N LYS A 61 -10.22 -15.77 1.22
CA LYS A 61 -10.45 -15.11 2.52
C LYS A 61 -9.62 -13.85 2.62
N LEU A 62 -10.20 -12.82 3.25
CA LEU A 62 -9.49 -11.58 3.54
C LEU A 62 -8.38 -11.84 4.55
N ILE A 63 -7.18 -11.38 4.23
CA ILE A 63 -6.02 -11.46 5.11
C ILE A 63 -5.98 -10.17 5.94
N LYS A 64 -6.00 -10.29 7.27
CA LYS A 64 -5.96 -9.12 8.16
C LYS A 64 -4.59 -8.48 8.22
N THR A 65 -3.55 -9.30 8.31
CA THR A 65 -2.15 -8.84 8.39
C THR A 65 -1.28 -9.79 7.58
N ILE A 66 -0.35 -9.22 6.83
CA ILE A 66 0.60 -9.99 6.01
C ILE A 66 1.93 -9.25 5.96
N THR A 67 3.03 -9.97 5.80
CA THR A 67 4.34 -9.35 5.63
C THR A 67 4.68 -9.12 4.17
N TYR A 68 5.62 -8.20 3.90
CA TYR A 68 6.15 -8.00 2.54
C TYR A 68 6.77 -9.29 2.00
N HIS A 69 7.48 -10.01 2.86
CA HIS A 69 8.09 -11.29 2.50
C HIS A 69 7.04 -12.32 2.04
N GLU A 70 5.95 -12.45 2.76
CA GLU A 70 4.86 -13.36 2.38
C GLU A 70 4.20 -12.96 1.05
N ILE A 71 4.07 -11.67 0.78
CA ILE A 71 3.55 -11.17 -0.50
C ILE A 71 4.46 -11.61 -1.66
N LEU A 72 5.78 -11.45 -1.48
CA LEU A 72 6.78 -11.85 -2.47
C LEU A 72 6.82 -13.37 -2.65
N ASP A 73 6.85 -14.10 -1.56
CA ASP A 73 6.96 -15.57 -1.56
C ASP A 73 5.73 -16.23 -2.18
N LYS A 74 4.54 -15.79 -1.80
CA LYS A 74 3.27 -16.29 -2.33
C LYS A 74 2.86 -15.66 -3.65
N LYS A 75 3.62 -14.69 -4.17
CA LYS A 75 3.36 -13.97 -5.42
C LYS A 75 1.95 -13.38 -5.48
N LEU A 76 1.51 -12.79 -4.37
CA LEU A 76 0.19 -12.18 -4.29
C LEU A 76 0.11 -10.90 -5.12
N LYS A 77 -0.98 -10.73 -5.84
CA LYS A 77 -1.21 -9.57 -6.74
C LYS A 77 -1.79 -8.38 -5.99
N VAL A 78 -1.05 -7.86 -5.03
CA VAL A 78 -1.46 -6.70 -4.23
C VAL A 78 -0.71 -5.44 -4.64
N MET A 79 0.57 -5.60 -4.91
CA MET A 79 1.48 -4.59 -5.42
C MET A 79 2.53 -5.28 -6.28
N ASP A 80 3.29 -4.52 -7.07
CA ASP A 80 4.37 -5.14 -7.82
C ASP A 80 5.55 -5.55 -6.90
N ALA A 81 6.32 -6.53 -7.38
CA ALA A 81 7.44 -7.09 -6.60
C ALA A 81 8.51 -6.05 -6.29
N THR A 82 8.72 -5.08 -7.18
CA THR A 82 9.69 -3.99 -6.97
C THR A 82 9.28 -3.13 -5.78
N ALA A 83 8.02 -2.72 -5.70
CA ALA A 83 7.50 -1.94 -4.58
C ALA A 83 7.60 -2.70 -3.26
N ALA A 84 7.20 -3.98 -3.24
CA ALA A 84 7.30 -4.83 -2.06
C ALA A 84 8.75 -4.99 -1.61
N GLY A 85 9.67 -5.24 -2.55
CA GLY A 85 11.09 -5.35 -2.27
C GLY A 85 11.73 -4.08 -1.71
N LEU A 86 11.31 -2.92 -2.20
CA LEU A 86 11.78 -1.62 -1.68
C LEU A 86 11.38 -1.42 -0.21
N LEU A 87 10.22 -1.90 0.18
CA LEU A 87 9.65 -1.69 1.52
C LEU A 87 9.96 -2.81 2.51
N GLU A 88 10.40 -3.98 2.04
CA GLU A 88 10.61 -5.18 2.85
C GLU A 88 11.51 -4.93 4.07
N ASP A 89 12.59 -4.18 3.90
CA ASP A 89 13.55 -3.87 4.96
C ASP A 89 13.22 -2.55 5.70
N SER A 90 12.16 -1.87 5.30
CA SER A 90 11.74 -0.62 5.94
C SER A 90 10.78 -0.88 7.10
N ASN A 91 10.54 0.15 7.91
CA ASN A 91 9.50 0.12 8.93
C ASN A 91 8.17 0.73 8.44
N ILE A 92 8.08 1.05 7.15
CA ILE A 92 6.87 1.63 6.56
C ILE A 92 5.81 0.53 6.43
N GLN A 93 4.63 0.80 6.95
CA GLN A 93 3.48 -0.09 6.84
C GLN A 93 2.58 0.34 5.68
N ILE A 94 1.81 -0.59 5.14
CA ILE A 94 0.75 -0.26 4.17
C ILE A 94 -0.59 -0.71 4.73
N ARG A 95 -1.57 0.19 4.72
CA ARG A 95 -2.96 -0.15 4.99
C ARG A 95 -3.70 -0.20 3.66
N VAL A 96 -4.13 -1.40 3.25
CA VAL A 96 -4.91 -1.62 2.02
C VAL A 96 -6.39 -1.61 2.38
N PHE A 97 -7.17 -0.79 1.69
CA PHE A 97 -8.62 -0.66 1.94
C PHE A 97 -9.36 -0.30 0.65
N GLU A 98 -10.68 -0.41 0.67
CA GLU A 98 -11.50 -0.07 -0.49
C GLU A 98 -11.58 1.44 -0.68
N MET A 99 -11.44 1.89 -1.93
CA MET A 99 -11.50 3.31 -2.30
C MET A 99 -12.92 3.85 -2.20
N LYS A 100 -13.29 4.31 -1.02
CA LYS A 100 -14.55 5.03 -0.74
C LYS A 100 -14.24 6.23 0.14
N PRO A 101 -14.88 7.39 -0.07
CA PRO A 101 -14.58 8.61 0.71
C PRO A 101 -14.65 8.40 2.23
N GLU A 102 -15.65 7.69 2.72
CA GLU A 102 -15.83 7.41 4.14
C GLU A 102 -14.71 6.56 4.74
N ASN A 103 -14.07 5.70 3.93
CA ASN A 103 -13.00 4.82 4.39
C ASN A 103 -11.70 5.58 4.64
N PHE A 104 -11.41 6.63 3.89
CA PHE A 104 -10.22 7.47 4.11
C PHE A 104 -10.21 8.06 5.50
N LEU A 105 -11.33 8.63 5.92
CA LEU A 105 -11.45 9.22 7.27
C LEU A 105 -11.29 8.15 8.35
N LYS A 106 -11.94 7.01 8.20
CA LYS A 106 -11.84 5.89 9.14
C LYS A 106 -10.41 5.40 9.30
N VAL A 107 -9.71 5.19 8.20
CA VAL A 107 -8.32 4.69 8.21
C VAL A 107 -7.38 5.71 8.86
N ILE A 108 -7.52 6.99 8.53
CA ILE A 108 -6.70 8.06 9.12
C ILE A 108 -6.92 8.16 10.64
N THR A 109 -8.14 7.91 11.11
CA THR A 109 -8.47 7.96 12.54
C THR A 109 -8.18 6.65 13.29
N GLY A 110 -7.57 5.66 12.64
CA GLY A 110 -7.06 4.45 13.27
C GLY A 110 -7.93 3.21 13.16
N ASP A 111 -8.93 3.21 12.27
CA ASP A 111 -9.74 2.01 12.00
C ASP A 111 -8.85 0.91 11.39
N SER A 112 -9.04 -0.33 11.85
CA SER A 112 -8.27 -1.49 11.42
C SER A 112 -8.85 -2.20 10.20
N MET A 113 -9.66 -1.53 9.39
CA MET A 113 -10.23 -2.12 8.18
C MET A 113 -9.19 -2.57 7.16
N GLY A 114 -9.58 -3.49 6.30
CA GLY A 114 -8.75 -3.97 5.21
C GLY A 114 -7.60 -4.85 5.68
N THR A 115 -6.44 -4.68 5.04
CA THR A 115 -5.24 -5.46 5.31
C THR A 115 -4.09 -4.56 5.72
N LEU A 116 -3.38 -4.95 6.78
CA LEU A 116 -2.11 -4.31 7.16
C LEU A 116 -0.96 -5.12 6.57
N ILE A 117 -0.10 -4.44 5.81
CA ILE A 117 1.15 -5.03 5.30
C ILE A 117 2.30 -4.44 6.12
N THR A 118 3.16 -5.30 6.61
CA THR A 118 4.25 -4.91 7.51
C THR A 118 5.53 -5.72 7.22
N LYS A 119 6.61 -5.38 7.91
CA LYS A 119 7.88 -6.08 7.86
C LYS A 119 7.78 -7.47 8.46
#